data_5667007f057e19687947a6e064561f4f
#
_entry.id   5667007f057e19687947a6e064561f4f
#
_cell.length_a   1.000
_cell.length_b   1.000
_cell.length_c   1.000
_cell.angle_alpha   90.00
_cell.angle_beta   90.00
_cell.angle_gamma   90.00
#
_symmetry.space_group_name_H-M   'P 1'
#
loop_
_entity.id
_entity.type
_entity.pdbx_description
1 polymer ?
#
loop_
_entity_poly.entity_id
_entity_poly.type
_entity_poly.pdbx_seq_one_letter_code
_entity_poly.pdbx_strand_id
1 'polypeptide(L)'
;EFPVLETLREYRDASKINSTYTTSIIERAVNGMLHGQFKQLGTNTGRMSSADPNMQNFASDSDARAKAFSGKSLEEGGVDPWSVKRGFINRHPSMARFYFDYSQIELRVLAFYSQDPVLVQAYIDGEDIHDRTSMEVFGTTAKAMRRKAKIINFGLSYCLSAMGYARQAKVSEQQAEEDMAKFFQRYAGIASYRERFWAECCRQSPPQFVNIFGRARRIPDLNSQNSYLRGRAQRQAIGSQIQGTAAYFTKVAMVRIYHWEKRNRSGLKQVSTIHDEISLDIPPAAPRAAAQPVTRP
;
A
#
# COMPACT_ATOMS: atom_id res chain seq x y z
N GLU A 1 28.02 16.67 8.74
CA GLU A 1 26.55 16.90 8.75
C GLU A 1 26.33 18.42 8.79
N PHE A 2 25.38 18.91 7.99
CA PHE A 2 25.08 20.34 7.93
C PHE A 2 23.80 20.60 8.72
N PRO A 3 23.85 21.21 9.92
CA PRO A 3 22.67 21.42 10.77
C PRO A 3 21.53 22.17 10.06
N VAL A 4 21.88 23.07 9.14
CA VAL A 4 20.90 23.83 8.34
C VAL A 4 20.02 22.92 7.46
N LEU A 5 20.54 21.77 7.01
CA LEU A 5 19.77 20.82 6.22
C LEU A 5 18.74 20.05 7.06
N GLU A 6 19.05 19.78 8.32
CA GLU A 6 18.09 19.19 9.27
C GLU A 6 16.97 20.16 9.57
N THR A 7 17.29 21.40 9.94
CA THR A 7 16.30 22.44 10.17
C THR A 7 15.41 22.69 8.93
N LEU A 8 16.01 22.71 7.74
CA LEU A 8 15.26 22.89 6.50
C LEU A 8 14.31 21.69 6.23
N ARG A 9 14.73 20.48 6.58
CA ARG A 9 13.90 19.28 6.46
C ARG A 9 12.73 19.32 7.43
N GLU A 10 12.98 19.65 8.69
CA GLU A 10 11.94 19.83 9.71
C GLU A 10 10.91 20.90 9.31
N TYR A 11 11.40 22.06 8.84
CA TYR A 11 10.53 23.10 8.30
C TYR A 11 9.66 22.63 7.14
N ARG A 12 10.24 21.89 6.20
CA ARG A 12 9.49 21.34 5.05
C ARG A 12 8.44 20.31 5.49
N ASP A 13 8.76 19.47 6.45
CA ASP A 13 7.83 18.47 6.98
C ASP A 13 6.68 19.16 7.73
N ALA A 14 6.97 20.15 8.56
CA ALA A 14 5.97 20.98 9.25
C ALA A 14 5.09 21.76 8.27
N SER A 15 5.69 22.44 7.30
CA SER A 15 4.99 23.20 6.27
C SER A 15 4.05 22.31 5.43
N LYS A 16 4.50 21.09 5.11
CA LYS A 16 3.67 20.12 4.39
C LYS A 16 2.48 19.65 5.22
N ILE A 17 2.67 19.37 6.50
CA ILE A 17 1.57 19.01 7.41
C ILE A 17 0.57 20.14 7.48
N ASN A 18 1.02 21.35 7.72
CA ASN A 18 0.15 22.51 7.83
C ASN A 18 -0.65 22.75 6.55
N SER A 19 0.01 22.86 5.41
CA SER A 19 -0.65 23.17 4.13
C SER A 19 -1.53 22.03 3.60
N THR A 20 -1.09 20.78 3.74
CA THR A 20 -1.79 19.63 3.15
C THR A 20 -2.94 19.15 4.02
N TYR A 21 -2.77 19.15 5.33
CA TYR A 21 -3.76 18.58 6.25
C TYR A 21 -4.53 19.66 7.01
N THR A 22 -3.85 20.53 7.76
CA THR A 22 -4.54 21.46 8.65
C THR A 22 -5.33 22.50 7.87
N THR A 23 -4.66 23.34 7.11
CA THR A 23 -5.28 24.44 6.36
C THR A 23 -6.26 23.91 5.31
N SER A 24 -5.81 22.94 4.50
CA SER A 24 -6.63 22.38 3.42
C SER A 24 -7.91 21.69 3.92
N ILE A 25 -7.87 21.03 5.07
CA ILE A 25 -9.04 20.37 5.66
C ILE A 25 -10.02 21.40 6.20
N ILE A 26 -9.53 22.37 6.97
CA ILE A 26 -10.38 23.40 7.61
C ILE A 26 -11.09 24.25 6.54
N GLU A 27 -10.35 24.70 5.53
CA GLU A 27 -10.92 25.55 4.45
C GLU A 27 -11.96 24.81 3.59
N ARG A 28 -11.87 23.49 3.47
CA ARG A 28 -12.79 22.68 2.66
C ARG A 28 -13.90 22.02 3.44
N ALA A 29 -13.90 22.17 4.76
CA ALA A 29 -14.99 21.65 5.58
C ALA A 29 -16.25 22.51 5.41
N VAL A 30 -17.35 21.89 5.00
CA VAL A 30 -18.66 22.52 4.88
C VAL A 30 -19.57 21.95 5.96
N ASN A 31 -20.06 22.79 6.86
CA ASN A 31 -20.85 22.37 8.01
C ASN A 31 -20.20 21.25 8.83
N GLY A 32 -18.90 21.35 9.04
CA GLY A 32 -18.10 20.35 9.77
C GLY A 32 -17.87 19.03 9.03
N MET A 33 -18.19 18.94 7.75
CA MET A 33 -18.02 17.75 6.92
C MET A 33 -17.04 18.00 5.77
N LEU A 34 -16.24 16.99 5.44
CA LEU A 34 -15.39 16.98 4.27
C LEU A 34 -16.05 16.15 3.15
N HIS A 35 -16.09 16.73 1.96
CA HIS A 35 -16.63 16.11 0.76
C HIS A 35 -15.53 15.91 -0.29
N GLY A 36 -14.59 14.97 -0.02
CA GLY A 36 -13.52 14.67 -0.95
C GLY A 36 -14.05 14.01 -2.23
N GLN A 37 -13.49 14.41 -3.36
CA GLN A 37 -13.82 13.82 -4.66
C GLN A 37 -12.98 12.56 -4.88
N PHE A 38 -13.64 11.41 -5.05
CA PHE A 38 -12.98 10.16 -5.40
C PHE A 38 -13.08 9.86 -6.89
N LYS A 39 -11.94 9.83 -7.58
CA LYS A 39 -11.84 9.52 -9.01
C LYS A 39 -11.51 8.03 -9.19
N GLN A 40 -12.47 7.24 -9.64
CA GLN A 40 -12.32 5.78 -9.77
C GLN A 40 -11.29 5.37 -10.82
N LEU A 41 -11.05 6.20 -11.83
CA LEU A 41 -10.14 5.97 -12.96
C LEU A 41 -8.98 6.98 -12.98
N GLY A 42 -8.68 7.62 -11.84
CA GLY A 42 -7.71 8.71 -11.76
C GLY A 42 -6.24 8.28 -11.82
N THR A 43 -5.94 6.97 -11.82
CA THR A 43 -4.56 6.48 -11.87
C THR A 43 -4.36 5.43 -12.96
N ASN A 44 -3.12 5.37 -13.47
CA ASN A 44 -2.74 4.34 -14.46
C ASN A 44 -2.76 2.92 -13.89
N THR A 45 -2.59 2.76 -12.58
CA THR A 45 -2.61 1.45 -11.90
C THR A 45 -4.02 0.93 -11.66
N GLY A 46 -5.05 1.79 -11.71
CA GLY A 46 -6.42 1.43 -11.36
C GLY A 46 -6.78 1.68 -9.89
N ARG A 47 -5.85 2.17 -9.08
CA ARG A 47 -6.18 2.73 -7.77
C ARG A 47 -7.10 3.93 -7.92
N MET A 48 -7.97 4.16 -6.96
CA MET A 48 -8.69 5.42 -6.87
C MET A 48 -7.72 6.54 -6.53
N SER A 49 -8.00 7.74 -6.96
CA SER A 49 -7.36 8.95 -6.48
C SER A 49 -8.41 9.86 -5.85
N SER A 50 -7.97 10.76 -5.01
CA SER A 50 -8.85 11.74 -4.38
C SER A 50 -8.32 13.16 -4.56
N ALA A 51 -9.23 14.11 -4.64
CA ALA A 51 -8.95 15.55 -4.74
C ALA A 51 -9.96 16.33 -3.90
N ASP A 52 -9.61 17.54 -3.55
CA ASP A 52 -10.44 18.56 -2.92
C ASP A 52 -11.21 18.14 -1.64
N PRO A 53 -10.53 17.73 -0.58
CA PRO A 53 -9.10 17.48 -0.40
C PRO A 53 -8.69 16.06 -0.81
N ASN A 54 -7.37 15.81 -0.91
CA ASN A 54 -6.87 14.48 -1.19
C ASN A 54 -6.96 13.58 0.04
N MET A 55 -8.05 12.84 0.16
CA MET A 55 -8.34 11.91 1.26
C MET A 55 -7.46 10.65 1.26
N GLN A 56 -6.69 10.41 0.19
CA GLN A 56 -5.82 9.23 0.06
C GLN A 56 -4.41 9.45 0.64
N ASN A 57 -4.09 10.67 1.05
CA ASN A 57 -2.74 11.05 1.51
C ASN A 57 -2.65 11.25 3.03
N PHE A 58 -3.63 10.86 3.80
CA PHE A 58 -3.53 11.00 5.25
C PHE A 58 -2.38 10.15 5.78
N ALA A 59 -1.52 10.81 6.59
CA ALA A 59 -0.42 10.13 7.24
C ALA A 59 -0.95 9.03 8.16
N SER A 60 -0.33 7.84 8.09
CA SER A 60 -0.62 6.79 9.05
C SER A 60 0.00 7.10 10.40
N ASP A 61 -0.59 6.61 11.49
CA ASP A 61 -0.08 6.77 12.85
C ASP A 61 1.33 6.18 13.03
N SER A 62 1.74 5.28 12.14
CA SER A 62 3.08 4.69 12.09
C SER A 62 4.09 5.50 11.27
N ASP A 63 3.69 6.62 10.64
CA ASP A 63 4.60 7.39 9.80
C ASP A 63 5.68 8.05 10.68
N ALA A 64 6.94 7.84 10.31
CA ALA A 64 8.10 8.42 11.01
C ALA A 64 8.05 9.96 11.11
N ARG A 65 7.25 10.62 10.25
CA ARG A 65 7.03 12.06 10.26
C ARG A 65 6.15 12.51 11.43
N ALA A 66 5.14 11.73 11.81
CA ALA A 66 4.34 11.98 13.00
C ALA A 66 5.22 11.89 14.26
N LYS A 67 6.18 10.95 14.29
CA LYS A 67 7.14 10.79 15.39
C LYS A 67 8.11 11.95 15.55
N ALA A 68 8.56 12.53 14.44
CA ALA A 68 9.48 13.68 14.47
C ALA A 68 8.82 14.93 15.08
N PHE A 69 7.50 15.07 14.96
CA PHE A 69 6.77 16.23 15.46
C PHE A 69 6.39 16.12 16.94
N SER A 70 6.16 14.92 17.44
CA SER A 70 5.74 14.71 18.83
C SER A 70 6.90 14.69 19.83
N GLY A 71 8.15 14.57 19.37
CA GLY A 71 9.34 14.46 20.24
C GLY A 71 9.32 13.23 21.16
N LYS A 72 8.28 12.40 21.12
CA LYS A 72 8.11 11.20 21.93
C LYS A 72 8.09 9.97 21.03
N SER A 73 8.93 8.99 21.34
CA SER A 73 8.72 7.65 20.82
C SER A 73 7.36 7.15 21.34
N LEU A 74 6.44 6.82 20.43
CA LEU A 74 5.24 6.09 20.83
C LEU A 74 5.70 4.76 21.44
N GLU A 75 5.34 4.51 22.69
CA GLU A 75 5.41 3.18 23.26
C GLU A 75 4.60 2.23 22.37
N GLU A 76 5.03 0.98 22.21
CA GLU A 76 4.34 0.02 21.39
C GLU A 76 2.87 -0.06 21.80
N GLY A 77 1.97 0.31 20.87
CA GLY A 77 0.52 0.38 21.13
C GLY A 77 -0.02 1.77 21.51
N GLY A 78 0.82 2.78 21.66
CA GLY A 78 0.37 4.16 21.92
C GLY A 78 -0.27 4.80 20.69
N VAL A 79 -1.37 5.52 20.89
CA VAL A 79 -2.02 6.30 19.83
C VAL A 79 -1.37 7.66 19.73
N ASP A 80 -0.88 8.03 18.54
CA ASP A 80 -0.30 9.34 18.30
C ASP A 80 -1.35 10.45 18.51
N PRO A 81 -1.19 11.33 19.53
CA PRO A 81 -2.14 12.42 19.77
C PRO A 81 -2.22 13.42 18.61
N TRP A 82 -1.23 13.45 17.73
CA TRP A 82 -1.17 14.33 16.57
C TRP A 82 -1.61 13.67 15.27
N SER A 83 -2.18 12.47 15.34
CA SER A 83 -2.71 11.79 14.17
C SER A 83 -3.81 12.59 13.50
N VAL A 84 -3.64 12.90 12.23
CA VAL A 84 -4.65 13.57 11.40
C VAL A 84 -5.96 12.78 11.37
N LYS A 85 -5.89 11.44 11.42
CA LYS A 85 -7.08 10.56 11.44
C LYS A 85 -7.97 10.81 12.67
N ARG A 86 -7.42 11.23 13.80
CA ARG A 86 -8.19 11.56 15.01
C ARG A 86 -9.05 12.82 14.88
N GLY A 87 -8.70 13.72 13.96
CA GLY A 87 -9.53 14.88 13.64
C GLY A 87 -10.86 14.53 12.96
N PHE A 88 -10.99 13.30 12.47
CA PHE A 88 -12.21 12.82 11.82
C PHE A 88 -13.09 12.08 12.82
N ILE A 89 -14.08 12.76 13.33
CA ILE A 89 -15.09 12.19 14.23
C ILE A 89 -16.27 11.60 13.44
N ASN A 90 -17.04 10.74 14.09
CA ASN A 90 -18.25 10.19 13.52
C ASN A 90 -19.32 11.29 13.36
N ARG A 91 -20.08 11.23 12.28
CA ARG A 91 -21.21 12.15 12.07
C ARG A 91 -22.25 12.05 13.17
N HIS A 92 -22.45 10.85 13.70
CA HIS A 92 -23.39 10.58 14.78
C HIS A 92 -22.66 10.06 16.00
N PRO A 93 -22.83 10.68 17.20
CA PRO A 93 -22.08 10.28 18.39
C PRO A 93 -22.26 8.83 18.81
N SER A 94 -23.39 8.20 18.46
CA SER A 94 -23.68 6.80 18.78
C SER A 94 -22.99 5.81 17.83
N MET A 95 -22.40 6.26 16.71
CA MET A 95 -21.71 5.37 15.78
C MET A 95 -20.26 5.14 16.21
N ALA A 96 -19.75 3.94 15.92
CA ALA A 96 -18.33 3.62 16.06
C ALA A 96 -17.67 3.56 14.68
N ARG A 97 -16.49 4.16 14.53
CA ARG A 97 -15.71 4.09 13.29
C ARG A 97 -14.78 2.90 13.34
N PHE A 98 -14.83 2.12 12.27
CA PHE A 98 -13.94 0.99 12.05
C PHE A 98 -13.13 1.21 10.78
N TYR A 99 -11.86 0.78 10.84
CA TYR A 99 -10.92 0.80 9.73
C TYR A 99 -10.59 -0.64 9.38
N PHE A 100 -10.94 -1.05 8.17
CA PHE A 100 -10.69 -2.39 7.65
C PHE A 100 -9.60 -2.29 6.59
N ASP A 101 -8.42 -2.78 6.92
CA ASP A 101 -7.26 -2.78 6.05
C ASP A 101 -6.94 -4.21 5.60
N TYR A 102 -6.62 -4.37 4.32
CA TYR A 102 -6.13 -5.63 3.81
C TYR A 102 -4.66 -5.81 4.19
N SER A 103 -4.38 -6.75 5.08
CA SER A 103 -3.00 -7.04 5.49
C SER A 103 -2.15 -7.45 4.29
N GLN A 104 -1.22 -6.59 3.90
CA GLN A 104 -0.20 -6.86 2.87
C GLN A 104 -0.77 -7.33 1.51
N ILE A 105 -1.90 -6.77 1.07
CA ILE A 105 -2.63 -7.23 -0.11
C ILE A 105 -1.75 -7.33 -1.36
N GLU A 106 -0.82 -6.40 -1.57
CA GLU A 106 0.06 -6.40 -2.74
C GLU A 106 1.02 -7.60 -2.74
N LEU A 107 1.55 -8.00 -1.58
CA LEU A 107 2.38 -9.20 -1.46
C LEU A 107 1.57 -10.49 -1.60
N ARG A 108 0.31 -10.50 -1.16
CA ARG A 108 -0.62 -11.62 -1.43
C ARG A 108 -0.95 -11.75 -2.91
N VAL A 109 -1.14 -10.62 -3.59
CA VAL A 109 -1.31 -10.59 -5.05
C VAL A 109 -0.04 -11.06 -5.77
N LEU A 110 1.14 -10.67 -5.27
CA LEU A 110 2.41 -11.18 -5.81
C LEU A 110 2.52 -12.71 -5.62
N ALA A 111 2.16 -13.24 -4.44
CA ALA A 111 2.12 -14.67 -4.19
C ALA A 111 1.20 -15.41 -5.17
N PHE A 112 0.01 -14.85 -5.40
CA PHE A 112 -0.97 -15.39 -6.36
C PHE A 112 -0.41 -15.44 -7.79
N TYR A 113 0.22 -14.37 -8.29
CA TYR A 113 0.73 -14.36 -9.66
C TYR A 113 2.03 -15.16 -9.82
N SER A 114 2.92 -15.09 -8.85
CA SER A 114 4.21 -15.78 -8.92
C SER A 114 4.09 -17.28 -8.67
N GLN A 115 3.08 -17.70 -7.90
CA GLN A 115 2.94 -19.07 -7.41
C GLN A 115 4.22 -19.56 -6.72
N ASP A 116 4.96 -18.62 -6.11
CA ASP A 116 6.17 -18.96 -5.37
C ASP A 116 5.81 -19.80 -4.14
N PRO A 117 6.31 -21.05 -4.02
CA PRO A 117 5.87 -21.98 -3.00
C PRO A 117 6.17 -21.49 -1.58
N VAL A 118 7.28 -20.78 -1.40
CA VAL A 118 7.67 -20.25 -0.07
C VAL A 118 6.75 -19.11 0.34
N LEU A 119 6.46 -18.20 -0.60
CA LEU A 119 5.60 -17.06 -0.36
C LEU A 119 4.15 -17.50 -0.15
N VAL A 120 3.66 -18.43 -0.95
CA VAL A 120 2.30 -18.99 -0.82
C VAL A 120 2.15 -19.72 0.51
N GLN A 121 3.11 -20.59 0.86
CA GLN A 121 3.05 -21.35 2.11
C GLN A 121 3.07 -20.45 3.34
N ALA A 122 3.90 -19.40 3.36
CA ALA A 122 3.94 -18.43 4.46
C ALA A 122 2.55 -17.78 4.71
N TYR A 123 1.79 -17.50 3.66
CA TYR A 123 0.44 -16.94 3.82
C TYR A 123 -0.60 -18.00 4.23
N ILE A 124 -0.45 -19.27 3.82
CA ILE A 124 -1.31 -20.37 4.27
C ILE A 124 -1.11 -20.62 5.76
N ASP A 125 0.14 -20.60 6.22
CA ASP A 125 0.51 -20.82 7.61
C ASP A 125 0.21 -19.61 8.52
N GLY A 126 -0.19 -18.47 7.94
CA GLY A 126 -0.48 -17.23 8.67
C GLY A 126 0.76 -16.54 9.23
N GLU A 127 1.94 -16.83 8.67
CA GLU A 127 3.20 -16.23 9.11
C GLU A 127 3.32 -14.75 8.70
N ASP A 128 4.09 -13.97 9.46
CA ASP A 128 4.51 -12.63 9.03
C ASP A 128 5.59 -12.77 7.93
N ILE A 129 5.25 -12.33 6.72
CA ILE A 129 6.17 -12.46 5.57
C ILE A 129 7.47 -11.68 5.75
N HIS A 130 7.49 -10.63 6.55
CA HIS A 130 8.72 -9.87 6.81
C HIS A 130 9.63 -10.62 7.78
N ASP A 131 9.07 -11.31 8.76
CA ASP A 131 9.80 -12.17 9.68
C ASP A 131 10.30 -13.42 8.94
N ARG A 132 9.46 -14.04 8.10
CA ARG A 132 9.84 -15.16 7.25
C ARG A 132 11.00 -14.79 6.33
N THR A 133 10.91 -13.69 5.60
CA THR A 133 11.98 -13.23 4.72
C THR A 133 13.24 -12.86 5.49
N SER A 134 13.10 -12.25 6.68
CA SER A 134 14.24 -11.92 7.53
C SER A 134 15.01 -13.17 7.95
N MET A 135 14.31 -14.22 8.34
CA MET A 135 14.91 -15.50 8.69
C MET A 135 15.56 -16.18 7.49
N GLU A 136 14.88 -16.22 6.35
CA GLU A 136 15.36 -16.92 5.14
C GLU A 136 16.57 -16.24 4.48
N VAL A 137 16.61 -14.90 4.48
CA VAL A 137 17.66 -14.12 3.80
C VAL A 137 18.81 -13.77 4.73
N PHE A 138 18.51 -13.45 6.00
CA PHE A 138 19.49 -12.94 6.96
C PHE A 138 19.74 -13.88 8.15
N GLY A 139 19.01 -14.99 8.27
CA GLY A 139 19.15 -15.96 9.35
C GLY A 139 18.65 -15.49 10.73
N THR A 140 17.94 -14.36 10.79
CA THR A 140 17.47 -13.78 12.07
C THR A 140 16.28 -12.86 11.86
N THR A 141 15.41 -12.77 12.87
CA THR A 141 14.27 -11.83 12.91
C THR A 141 14.60 -10.55 13.70
N ALA A 142 15.88 -10.29 13.99
CA ALA A 142 16.29 -9.05 14.67
C ALA A 142 15.71 -7.80 13.95
N LYS A 143 15.28 -6.80 14.72
CA LYS A 143 14.57 -5.61 14.23
C LYS A 143 15.22 -4.93 13.03
N ALA A 144 16.57 -4.86 13.00
CA ALA A 144 17.34 -4.28 11.90
C ALA A 144 17.19 -5.10 10.61
N MET A 145 17.25 -6.44 10.71
CA MET A 145 17.14 -7.35 9.56
C MET A 145 15.70 -7.44 9.08
N ARG A 146 14.72 -7.48 9.98
CA ARG A 146 13.29 -7.39 9.63
C ARG A 146 12.98 -6.10 8.87
N ARG A 147 13.61 -4.97 9.22
CA ARG A 147 13.49 -3.72 8.46
C ARG A 147 14.03 -3.87 7.03
N LYS A 148 15.19 -4.50 6.85
CA LYS A 148 15.74 -4.78 5.51
C LYS A 148 14.83 -5.73 4.73
N ALA A 149 14.33 -6.79 5.36
CA ALA A 149 13.37 -7.70 4.76
C ALA A 149 12.10 -6.99 4.30
N LYS A 150 11.59 -6.05 5.09
CA LYS A 150 10.44 -5.21 4.69
C LYS A 150 10.76 -4.39 3.44
N ILE A 151 11.94 -3.77 3.35
CA ILE A 151 12.36 -3.00 2.17
C ILE A 151 12.47 -3.91 0.95
N ILE A 152 13.06 -5.11 1.08
CA ILE A 152 13.15 -6.08 -0.01
C ILE A 152 11.76 -6.52 -0.46
N ASN A 153 10.90 -6.96 0.44
CA ASN A 153 9.58 -7.47 0.11
C ASN A 153 8.73 -6.44 -0.65
N PHE A 154 8.68 -5.20 -0.16
CA PHE A 154 7.98 -4.12 -0.87
C PHE A 154 8.71 -3.69 -2.14
N GLY A 155 10.02 -3.55 -2.08
CA GLY A 155 10.81 -3.10 -3.22
C GLY A 155 10.73 -4.06 -4.40
N LEU A 156 10.71 -5.35 -4.16
CA LEU A 156 10.67 -6.35 -5.23
C LEU A 156 9.30 -6.45 -5.90
N SER A 157 8.22 -6.17 -5.18
CA SER A 157 6.91 -5.97 -5.82
C SER A 157 6.94 -4.90 -6.91
N TYR A 158 7.94 -3.98 -6.84
CA TYR A 158 8.12 -2.86 -7.78
C TYR A 158 9.42 -2.94 -8.57
N CYS A 159 10.07 -4.10 -8.60
CA CYS A 159 11.37 -4.29 -9.29
C CYS A 159 12.43 -3.27 -8.84
N LEU A 160 12.57 -3.06 -7.53
CA LEU A 160 13.62 -2.23 -6.93
C LEU A 160 15.00 -2.72 -7.41
N SER A 161 15.85 -1.78 -7.84
CA SER A 161 17.24 -2.09 -8.20
C SER A 161 18.12 -2.24 -6.94
N ALA A 162 19.30 -2.87 -7.08
CA ALA A 162 20.29 -2.99 -6.01
C ALA A 162 20.65 -1.61 -5.44
N MET A 163 20.92 -0.63 -6.28
CA MET A 163 21.17 0.75 -5.87
C MET A 163 19.98 1.36 -5.10
N GLY A 164 18.74 1.09 -5.54
CA GLY A 164 17.54 1.55 -4.83
C GLY A 164 17.39 0.92 -3.44
N TYR A 165 17.68 -0.37 -3.34
CA TYR A 165 17.69 -1.08 -2.08
C TYR A 165 18.84 -0.61 -1.17
N ALA A 166 20.05 -0.45 -1.70
CA ALA A 166 21.21 0.05 -0.96
C ALA A 166 20.93 1.37 -0.26
N ARG A 167 20.31 2.32 -0.98
CA ARG A 167 19.93 3.63 -0.42
C ARG A 167 18.89 3.52 0.70
N GLN A 168 17.87 2.68 0.54
CA GLN A 168 16.80 2.53 1.53
C GLN A 168 17.24 1.73 2.75
N ALA A 169 18.03 0.68 2.55
CA ALA A 169 18.56 -0.20 3.60
C ALA A 169 19.81 0.39 4.28
N LYS A 170 20.41 1.45 3.71
CA LYS A 170 21.68 2.07 4.16
C LYS A 170 22.83 1.05 4.21
N VAL A 171 23.01 0.31 3.13
CA VAL A 171 24.09 -0.66 2.90
C VAL A 171 24.89 -0.30 1.66
N SER A 172 26.04 -0.95 1.43
CA SER A 172 26.79 -0.83 0.18
C SER A 172 26.00 -1.46 -0.99
N GLU A 173 26.32 -1.07 -2.21
CA GLU A 173 25.68 -1.65 -3.41
C GLU A 173 26.00 -3.14 -3.54
N GLN A 174 27.24 -3.52 -3.23
CA GLN A 174 27.67 -4.93 -3.18
C GLN A 174 26.81 -5.74 -2.18
N GLN A 175 26.62 -5.24 -0.96
CA GLN A 175 25.78 -5.91 0.03
C GLN A 175 24.32 -5.99 -0.44
N ALA A 176 23.84 -4.96 -1.15
CA ALA A 176 22.51 -4.96 -1.72
C ALA A 176 22.33 -6.04 -2.80
N GLU A 177 23.31 -6.23 -3.65
CA GLU A 177 23.32 -7.29 -4.66
C GLU A 177 23.33 -8.69 -4.02
N GLU A 178 24.16 -8.89 -2.99
CA GLU A 178 24.20 -10.15 -2.24
C GLU A 178 22.86 -10.45 -1.55
N ASP A 179 22.27 -9.48 -0.86
CA ASP A 179 20.98 -9.62 -0.18
C ASP A 179 19.86 -9.96 -1.18
N MET A 180 19.86 -9.29 -2.34
CA MET A 180 18.89 -9.54 -3.41
C MET A 180 19.10 -10.89 -4.08
N ALA A 181 20.35 -11.32 -4.27
CA ALA A 181 20.64 -12.63 -4.82
C ALA A 181 20.13 -13.75 -3.91
N LYS A 182 20.39 -13.66 -2.59
CA LYS A 182 19.84 -14.59 -1.59
C LYS A 182 18.30 -14.61 -1.62
N PHE A 183 17.68 -13.44 -1.71
CA PHE A 183 16.24 -13.36 -1.81
C PHE A 183 15.69 -14.08 -3.05
N PHE A 184 16.21 -13.82 -4.25
CA PHE A 184 15.75 -14.47 -5.47
C PHE A 184 16.12 -15.97 -5.54
N GLN A 185 17.19 -16.39 -4.89
CA GLN A 185 17.49 -17.81 -4.71
C GLN A 185 16.39 -18.50 -3.90
N ARG A 186 15.90 -17.84 -2.84
CA ARG A 186 14.85 -18.39 -1.97
C ARG A 186 13.47 -18.29 -2.58
N TYR A 187 13.18 -17.16 -3.23
CA TYR A 187 11.88 -16.86 -3.87
C TYR A 187 12.01 -16.91 -5.40
N ALA A 188 12.49 -18.05 -5.91
CA ALA A 188 12.75 -18.22 -7.35
C ALA A 188 11.49 -18.10 -8.23
N GLY A 189 10.32 -18.41 -7.68
CA GLY A 189 9.04 -18.24 -8.36
C GLY A 189 8.75 -16.78 -8.72
N ILE A 190 9.20 -15.82 -7.90
CA ILE A 190 9.03 -14.38 -8.18
C ILE A 190 9.87 -13.98 -9.40
N ALA A 191 11.14 -14.41 -9.49
CA ALA A 191 12.00 -14.11 -10.62
C ALA A 191 11.41 -14.69 -11.91
N SER A 192 11.06 -15.97 -11.91
CA SER A 192 10.47 -16.66 -13.06
C SER A 192 9.14 -16.02 -13.50
N TYR A 193 8.30 -15.60 -12.55
CA TYR A 193 7.07 -14.89 -12.85
C TYR A 193 7.34 -13.58 -13.59
N ARG A 194 8.29 -12.77 -13.15
CA ARG A 194 8.63 -11.49 -13.78
C ARG A 194 9.03 -11.68 -15.23
N GLU A 195 9.91 -12.62 -15.51
CA GLU A 195 10.39 -12.90 -16.88
C GLU A 195 9.25 -13.39 -17.79
N ARG A 196 8.46 -14.36 -17.35
CA ARG A 196 7.30 -14.84 -18.10
C ARG A 196 6.30 -13.71 -18.38
N PHE A 197 5.99 -12.91 -17.37
CA PHE A 197 5.04 -11.81 -17.50
C PHE A 197 5.47 -10.75 -18.50
N TRP A 198 6.74 -10.34 -18.51
CA TRP A 198 7.26 -9.40 -19.49
C TRP A 198 7.26 -9.99 -20.89
N ALA A 199 7.64 -11.24 -21.04
CA ALA A 199 7.59 -11.95 -22.32
C ALA A 199 6.17 -12.02 -22.88
N GLU A 200 5.18 -12.30 -22.04
CA GLU A 200 3.76 -12.33 -22.42
C GLU A 200 3.26 -10.94 -22.84
N CYS A 201 3.61 -9.90 -22.10
CA CYS A 201 3.25 -8.53 -22.46
C CYS A 201 3.79 -8.16 -23.85
N CYS A 202 5.04 -8.53 -24.16
CA CYS A 202 5.72 -8.21 -25.42
C CYS A 202 5.19 -9.02 -26.62
N ARG A 203 4.41 -10.09 -26.43
CA ARG A 203 3.72 -10.80 -27.53
C ARG A 203 2.58 -9.99 -28.14
N GLN A 204 2.10 -8.98 -27.43
CA GLN A 204 1.05 -8.08 -27.91
C GLN A 204 1.67 -6.88 -28.66
N SER A 205 0.93 -6.34 -29.62
CA SER A 205 1.35 -5.10 -30.33
C SER A 205 0.23 -4.04 -30.24
N PRO A 206 0.44 -2.94 -29.52
CA PRO A 206 1.57 -2.64 -28.62
C PRO A 206 1.61 -3.54 -27.37
N PRO A 207 2.77 -3.67 -26.72
CA PRO A 207 2.90 -4.43 -25.48
C PRO A 207 1.86 -4.05 -24.44
N GLN A 208 1.17 -5.06 -23.89
CA GLN A 208 0.10 -4.88 -22.91
C GLN A 208 -0.12 -6.12 -22.07
N PHE A 209 -0.84 -5.97 -20.97
CA PHE A 209 -1.37 -7.09 -20.19
C PHE A 209 -2.83 -6.84 -19.82
N VAL A 210 -3.51 -7.92 -19.48
CA VAL A 210 -4.86 -7.88 -18.87
C VAL A 210 -4.77 -8.55 -17.51
N ASN A 211 -5.24 -7.88 -16.45
CA ASN A 211 -5.27 -8.49 -15.13
C ASN A 211 -6.45 -9.48 -15.00
N ILE A 212 -6.49 -10.23 -13.89
CA ILE A 212 -7.54 -11.23 -13.62
C ILE A 212 -8.98 -10.67 -13.60
N PHE A 213 -9.13 -9.36 -13.52
CA PHE A 213 -10.43 -8.68 -13.56
C PHE A 213 -10.76 -8.05 -14.93
N GLY A 214 -10.00 -8.39 -15.97
CA GLY A 214 -10.24 -7.90 -17.32
C GLY A 214 -9.71 -6.50 -17.62
N ARG A 215 -8.99 -5.86 -16.69
CA ARG A 215 -8.40 -4.55 -16.94
C ARG A 215 -7.14 -4.67 -17.80
N ALA A 216 -7.22 -4.10 -19.00
CA ALA A 216 -6.07 -4.00 -19.89
C ALA A 216 -5.20 -2.77 -19.58
N ARG A 217 -3.87 -2.90 -19.71
CA ARG A 217 -2.92 -1.80 -19.69
C ARG A 217 -1.87 -1.96 -20.76
N ARG A 218 -1.72 -0.92 -21.60
CA ARG A 218 -0.68 -0.82 -22.64
C ARG A 218 0.60 -0.25 -22.03
N ILE A 219 1.74 -0.83 -22.39
CA ILE A 219 3.07 -0.41 -21.94
C ILE A 219 4.04 -0.49 -23.12
N PRO A 220 3.94 0.44 -24.08
CA PRO A 220 4.68 0.35 -25.34
C PRO A 220 6.21 0.32 -25.16
N ASP A 221 6.74 1.00 -24.13
CA ASP A 221 8.18 1.07 -23.88
C ASP A 221 8.82 -0.27 -23.43
N LEU A 222 8.03 -1.35 -23.22
CA LEU A 222 8.59 -2.68 -22.93
C LEU A 222 9.47 -3.21 -24.08
N ASN A 223 9.18 -2.82 -25.33
CA ASN A 223 9.98 -3.16 -26.53
C ASN A 223 11.02 -2.10 -26.90
N SER A 224 11.26 -1.10 -26.03
CA SER A 224 12.22 -0.05 -26.29
C SER A 224 13.64 -0.59 -26.38
N GLN A 225 14.41 -0.14 -27.39
CA GLN A 225 15.84 -0.41 -27.48
C GLN A 225 16.64 0.32 -26.39
N ASN A 226 16.12 1.43 -25.88
CA ASN A 226 16.70 2.14 -24.77
C ASN A 226 16.49 1.35 -23.46
N SER A 227 17.59 0.88 -22.85
CA SER A 227 17.57 0.05 -21.63
C SER A 227 16.91 0.74 -20.43
N TYR A 228 17.09 2.08 -20.32
CA TYR A 228 16.46 2.87 -19.26
C TYR A 228 14.94 2.92 -19.40
N LEU A 229 14.43 3.20 -20.62
CA LEU A 229 12.99 3.21 -20.89
C LEU A 229 12.39 1.82 -20.71
N ARG A 230 13.05 0.79 -21.22
CA ARG A 230 12.62 -0.60 -21.04
C ARG A 230 12.56 -1.00 -19.57
N GLY A 231 13.60 -0.72 -18.78
CA GLY A 231 13.62 -1.01 -17.35
C GLY A 231 12.54 -0.24 -16.56
N ARG A 232 12.25 1.02 -16.95
CA ARG A 232 11.13 1.78 -16.41
C ARG A 232 9.79 1.12 -16.74
N ALA A 233 9.60 0.71 -17.98
CA ALA A 233 8.39 0.04 -18.45
C ALA A 233 8.16 -1.31 -17.75
N GLN A 234 9.21 -2.09 -17.52
CA GLN A 234 9.18 -3.34 -16.76
C GLN A 234 8.68 -3.12 -15.33
N ARG A 235 9.20 -2.11 -14.64
CA ARG A 235 8.72 -1.72 -13.30
C ARG A 235 7.26 -1.28 -13.32
N GLN A 236 6.87 -0.49 -14.33
CA GLN A 236 5.49 -0.05 -14.49
C GLN A 236 4.52 -1.20 -14.77
N ALA A 237 4.94 -2.20 -15.54
CA ALA A 237 4.13 -3.36 -15.87
C ALA A 237 3.80 -4.17 -14.60
N ILE A 238 4.83 -4.63 -13.88
CA ILE A 238 4.67 -5.40 -12.63
C ILE A 238 3.88 -4.60 -11.59
N GLY A 239 4.29 -3.35 -11.32
CA GLY A 239 3.61 -2.53 -10.34
C GLY A 239 2.14 -2.31 -10.67
N SER A 240 1.80 -2.16 -11.97
CA SER A 240 0.40 -1.98 -12.37
C SER A 240 -0.42 -3.25 -12.28
N GLN A 241 0.16 -4.41 -12.55
CA GLN A 241 -0.53 -5.67 -12.39
C GLN A 241 -0.85 -5.92 -10.92
N ILE A 242 0.15 -5.76 -10.04
CA ILE A 242 -0.02 -6.01 -8.61
C ILE A 242 -0.97 -4.98 -7.99
N GLN A 243 -0.66 -3.68 -8.13
CA GLN A 243 -1.49 -2.62 -7.54
C GLN A 243 -2.90 -2.57 -8.12
N GLY A 244 -3.02 -2.78 -9.43
CA GLY A 244 -4.32 -2.78 -10.11
C GLY A 244 -5.22 -3.91 -9.63
N THR A 245 -4.65 -5.09 -9.43
CA THR A 245 -5.38 -6.24 -8.89
C THR A 245 -5.76 -6.00 -7.42
N ALA A 246 -4.84 -5.52 -6.59
CA ALA A 246 -5.10 -5.17 -5.20
C ALA A 246 -6.23 -4.12 -5.08
N ALA A 247 -6.15 -3.04 -5.85
CA ALA A 247 -7.16 -1.99 -5.85
C ALA A 247 -8.55 -2.49 -6.29
N TYR A 248 -8.59 -3.50 -7.15
CA TYR A 248 -9.85 -4.08 -7.58
C TYR A 248 -10.53 -4.87 -6.46
N PHE A 249 -9.77 -5.62 -5.66
CA PHE A 249 -10.30 -6.29 -4.47
C PHE A 249 -10.97 -5.29 -3.51
N THR A 250 -10.32 -4.17 -3.23
CA THR A 250 -10.90 -3.10 -2.40
C THR A 250 -12.19 -2.56 -2.99
N LYS A 251 -12.22 -2.30 -4.31
CA LYS A 251 -13.44 -1.82 -5.00
C LYS A 251 -14.58 -2.84 -4.92
N VAL A 252 -14.29 -4.12 -5.14
CA VAL A 252 -15.29 -5.19 -5.04
C VAL A 252 -15.82 -5.30 -3.61
N ALA A 253 -14.95 -5.19 -2.61
CA ALA A 253 -15.38 -5.18 -1.21
C ALA A 253 -16.33 -4.02 -0.91
N MET A 254 -15.99 -2.81 -1.36
CA MET A 254 -16.85 -1.62 -1.20
C MET A 254 -18.23 -1.81 -1.85
N VAL A 255 -18.29 -2.36 -3.05
CA VAL A 255 -19.56 -2.67 -3.75
C VAL A 255 -20.35 -3.73 -3.00
N ARG A 256 -19.70 -4.80 -2.51
CA ARG A 256 -20.36 -5.85 -1.71
C ARG A 256 -20.92 -5.30 -0.40
N ILE A 257 -20.17 -4.45 0.30
CA ILE A 257 -20.63 -3.76 1.53
C ILE A 257 -21.85 -2.90 1.22
N TYR A 258 -21.83 -2.13 0.12
CA TYR A 258 -22.96 -1.32 -0.30
C TYR A 258 -24.23 -2.16 -0.55
N HIS A 259 -24.11 -3.23 -1.29
CA HIS A 259 -25.26 -4.11 -1.56
C HIS A 259 -25.76 -4.84 -0.32
N TRP A 260 -24.83 -5.22 0.58
CA TRP A 260 -25.20 -5.82 1.86
C TRP A 260 -26.00 -4.82 2.72
N GLU A 261 -25.53 -3.57 2.81
CA GLU A 261 -26.23 -2.50 3.54
C GLU A 261 -27.63 -2.24 2.97
N LYS A 262 -27.75 -2.16 1.65
CA LYS A 262 -29.04 -1.97 0.97
C LYS A 262 -30.05 -3.08 1.30
N ARG A 263 -29.59 -4.32 1.43
CA ARG A 263 -30.48 -5.46 1.77
C ARG A 263 -30.84 -5.50 3.24
N ASN A 264 -29.86 -5.23 4.12
CA ASN A 264 -30.04 -5.42 5.56
C ASN A 264 -30.49 -4.15 6.30
N ARG A 265 -30.38 -2.97 5.68
CA ARG A 265 -30.73 -1.67 6.29
C ARG A 265 -30.14 -1.48 7.68
N SER A 266 -28.90 -1.90 7.87
CA SER A 266 -28.22 -1.91 9.19
C SER A 266 -27.85 -0.51 9.69
N GLY A 267 -27.90 0.50 8.82
CA GLY A 267 -27.48 1.87 9.12
C GLY A 267 -25.98 2.10 8.98
N LEU A 268 -25.21 1.07 8.55
CA LEU A 268 -23.79 1.18 8.24
C LEU A 268 -23.55 2.22 7.15
N LYS A 269 -22.48 3.02 7.28
CA LYS A 269 -22.06 3.99 6.28
C LYS A 269 -20.60 3.76 5.86
N GLN A 270 -20.36 3.66 4.57
CA GLN A 270 -19.00 3.77 4.03
C GLN A 270 -18.62 5.25 4.03
N VAL A 271 -17.55 5.60 4.73
CA VAL A 271 -17.15 6.98 4.97
C VAL A 271 -16.01 7.40 4.04
N SER A 272 -14.97 6.59 3.98
CA SER A 272 -13.83 6.84 3.11
C SER A 272 -13.08 5.55 2.77
N THR A 273 -12.11 5.67 1.88
CA THR A 273 -11.12 4.62 1.60
C THR A 273 -9.76 5.28 1.45
N ILE A 274 -8.72 4.64 2.00
CA ILE A 274 -7.34 5.07 1.91
C ILE A 274 -6.52 3.89 1.42
N HIS A 275 -6.14 3.90 0.14
CA HIS A 275 -5.46 2.78 -0.54
C HIS A 275 -6.26 1.47 -0.48
N ASP A 276 -5.92 0.56 0.41
CA ASP A 276 -6.53 -0.74 0.68
C ASP A 276 -7.37 -0.78 1.97
N GLU A 277 -7.43 0.34 2.70
CA GLU A 277 -8.27 0.53 3.88
C GLU A 277 -9.67 1.03 3.49
N ILE A 278 -10.71 0.48 4.09
CA ILE A 278 -12.11 0.93 4.00
C ILE A 278 -12.55 1.40 5.38
N SER A 279 -13.01 2.64 5.49
CA SER A 279 -13.51 3.21 6.75
C SER A 279 -15.04 3.13 6.79
N LEU A 280 -15.57 2.54 7.85
CA LEU A 280 -17.00 2.32 8.06
C LEU A 280 -17.45 2.95 9.37
N ASP A 281 -18.57 3.68 9.36
CA ASP A 281 -19.31 4.04 10.56
C ASP A 281 -20.41 3.01 10.80
N ILE A 282 -20.40 2.37 11.98
CA ILE A 282 -21.30 1.27 12.35
C ILE A 282 -22.14 1.70 13.55
N PRO A 283 -23.49 1.62 13.47
CA PRO A 283 -24.35 1.93 14.60
C PRO A 283 -24.27 0.87 15.69
N PRO A 284 -24.52 1.18 16.98
CA PRO A 284 -24.42 0.26 18.09
C PRO A 284 -25.32 -0.99 17.97
N ALA A 285 -26.45 -0.85 17.29
CA ALA A 285 -27.41 -1.91 17.04
C ALA A 285 -27.13 -2.74 15.79
N ALA A 286 -26.00 -2.49 15.08
CA ALA A 286 -25.65 -3.29 13.92
C ALA A 286 -25.40 -4.75 14.31
N PRO A 287 -25.95 -5.74 13.59
CA PRO A 287 -25.73 -7.15 13.90
C PRO A 287 -24.22 -7.48 13.95
N ARG A 288 -23.82 -8.35 14.87
CA ARG A 288 -22.42 -8.84 14.99
C ARG A 288 -21.86 -9.38 13.67
N ALA A 289 -22.73 -9.82 12.74
CA ALA A 289 -22.34 -10.24 11.38
C ALA A 289 -21.64 -9.14 10.57
N ALA A 290 -21.86 -7.85 10.88
CA ALA A 290 -21.17 -6.74 10.20
C ALA A 290 -19.68 -6.62 10.58
N ALA A 291 -19.30 -7.17 11.74
CA ALA A 291 -17.94 -7.16 12.24
C ALA A 291 -17.12 -8.40 11.81
N GLN A 292 -17.74 -9.39 11.17
CA GLN A 292 -16.99 -10.51 10.61
C GLN A 292 -16.33 -10.08 9.31
N PRO A 293 -15.02 -10.35 9.13
CA PRO A 293 -14.35 -10.05 7.87
C PRO A 293 -15.08 -10.77 6.74
N VAL A 294 -15.32 -10.06 5.63
CA VAL A 294 -15.85 -10.66 4.38
C VAL A 294 -14.75 -11.55 3.78
N THR A 295 -14.38 -12.58 4.54
CA THR A 295 -13.42 -13.60 4.16
C THR A 295 -14.20 -14.84 3.76
N ARG A 296 -14.83 -14.82 2.57
CA ARG A 296 -15.09 -16.07 1.84
C ARG A 296 -15.28 -15.75 0.36
N PRO A 297 -14.80 -16.67 -0.51
CA PRO A 297 -14.53 -16.50 -1.93
C PRO A 297 -15.72 -16.12 -2.79
#